data_c9a4ea2471295497ca00d4f20dfc8528
#
_entry.id   c9a4ea2471295497ca00d4f20dfc8528
#
_cell.length_a   1.000
_cell.length_b   1.000
_cell.length_c   1.000
_cell.angle_alpha   90.00
_cell.angle_beta   90.00
_cell.angle_gamma   90.00
#
_symmetry.space_group_name_H-M   'P 1'
#
loop_
_entity.id
_entity.type
_entity.pdbx_description
1 polymer ?
#
loop_
_entity_poly.entity_id
_entity_poly.type
_entity_poly.pdbx_seq_one_letter_code
_entity_poly.pdbx_strand_id
1 'polypeptide(L)'
;MRDAIKITSGIYRGRTLLSPRDSHTHPMGSRERLALMNTLGPDILTGAVVLDAFAGTGALGLEALSRGAKSVVFVEQNPHAAHSIRRNLKLLKLANPDGQIPETSPVKLAERSVEAYCKDQAAAGLAEHFTLIIADPPYHQIAKKSLRPLLNLLAPGGYLALSHPAGFDPTSVGNGEMPVELISNKRYAAANISILRKKC
;
A
#
# COMPACT_ATOMS: atom_id res chain seq x y z
N MET A 1 15.13 -21.01 2.56
CA MET A 1 15.33 -19.91 1.59
C MET A 1 14.07 -19.05 1.61
N ARG A 2 14.17 -17.75 1.84
CA ARG A 2 13.00 -16.87 1.66
C ARG A 2 12.75 -16.74 0.16
N ASP A 3 11.51 -16.93 -0.26
CA ASP A 3 11.14 -16.77 -1.67
C ASP A 3 11.44 -15.34 -2.13
N ALA A 4 12.10 -15.23 -3.27
CA ALA A 4 12.41 -13.95 -3.88
C ALA A 4 11.09 -13.24 -4.25
N ILE A 5 10.90 -12.01 -3.76
CA ILE A 5 9.73 -11.20 -4.10
C ILE A 5 9.88 -10.74 -5.56
N LYS A 6 9.02 -11.22 -6.45
CA LYS A 6 9.03 -10.78 -7.86
C LYS A 6 7.79 -9.96 -8.20
N ILE A 7 7.97 -8.96 -9.04
CA ILE A 7 6.84 -8.24 -9.67
C ILE A 7 6.19 -9.19 -10.68
N THR A 8 4.87 -9.35 -10.56
CA THR A 8 4.14 -10.41 -11.26
C THR A 8 3.60 -9.97 -12.63
N SER A 9 3.35 -8.67 -12.84
CA SER A 9 2.75 -8.15 -14.07
C SER A 9 3.20 -6.72 -14.38
N GLY A 10 2.88 -6.22 -15.56
CA GLY A 10 3.12 -4.85 -16.01
C GLY A 10 4.55 -4.58 -16.47
N ILE A 11 4.93 -3.30 -16.50
CA ILE A 11 6.19 -2.81 -17.10
C ILE A 11 7.45 -3.31 -16.38
N TYR A 12 7.35 -3.69 -15.10
CA TYR A 12 8.46 -4.24 -14.31
C TYR A 12 8.34 -5.74 -14.09
N ARG A 13 7.48 -6.46 -14.81
CA ARG A 13 7.27 -7.91 -14.66
C ARG A 13 8.59 -8.68 -14.65
N GLY A 14 8.70 -9.62 -13.70
CA GLY A 14 9.86 -10.50 -13.54
C GLY A 14 11.02 -9.88 -12.77
N ARG A 15 11.00 -8.58 -12.45
CA ARG A 15 12.03 -7.95 -11.62
C ARG A 15 11.94 -8.49 -10.19
N THR A 16 13.10 -8.88 -9.66
CA THR A 16 13.24 -9.36 -8.29
C THR A 16 13.49 -8.19 -7.36
N LEU A 17 12.68 -8.08 -6.30
CA LEU A 17 12.81 -7.07 -5.26
C LEU A 17 13.65 -7.60 -4.10
N LEU A 18 14.39 -6.69 -3.49
CA LEU A 18 15.19 -6.96 -2.29
C LEU A 18 14.28 -6.90 -1.06
N SER A 19 14.46 -7.85 -0.16
CA SER A 19 13.79 -7.90 1.15
C SER A 19 14.78 -7.55 2.26
N PRO A 20 14.35 -6.93 3.37
CA PRO A 20 15.20 -6.76 4.55
C PRO A 20 15.73 -8.11 5.02
N ARG A 21 16.95 -8.13 5.58
CA ARG A 21 17.53 -9.34 6.16
C ARG A 21 16.86 -9.73 7.47
N ASP A 22 16.19 -8.79 8.14
CA ASP A 22 15.59 -8.98 9.46
C ASP A 22 14.20 -9.63 9.38
N SER A 23 13.91 -10.50 10.36
CA SER A 23 12.75 -11.39 10.37
C SER A 23 11.44 -10.75 10.86
N HIS A 24 11.44 -9.46 11.19
CA HIS A 24 10.30 -8.79 11.83
C HIS A 24 9.19 -8.34 10.89
N THR A 25 9.42 -8.36 9.56
CA THR A 25 8.39 -8.09 8.58
C THR A 25 7.95 -9.39 7.91
N HIS A 26 6.66 -9.72 8.01
CA HIS A 26 6.05 -10.79 7.25
C HIS A 26 5.36 -10.15 6.04
N PRO A 27 6.05 -9.98 4.91
CA PRO A 27 5.42 -9.40 3.73
C PRO A 27 4.30 -10.32 3.24
N MET A 28 3.24 -9.73 2.72
CA MET A 28 2.16 -10.47 2.04
C MET A 28 2.77 -11.46 1.03
N GLY A 29 2.33 -12.70 1.07
CA GLY A 29 2.80 -13.76 0.20
C GLY A 29 2.59 -13.43 -1.29
N SER A 30 3.36 -14.08 -2.17
CA SER A 30 3.28 -13.82 -3.61
C SER A 30 1.90 -14.15 -4.19
N ARG A 31 1.23 -15.19 -3.66
CA ARG A 31 -0.11 -15.59 -4.08
C ARG A 31 -1.17 -14.57 -3.66
N GLU A 32 -1.12 -14.13 -2.42
CA GLU A 32 -2.03 -13.14 -1.87
C GLU A 32 -1.88 -11.79 -2.60
N ARG A 33 -0.64 -11.36 -2.85
CA ARG A 33 -0.34 -10.13 -3.60
C ARG A 33 -0.88 -10.21 -5.03
N LEU A 34 -0.64 -11.32 -5.73
CA LEU A 34 -1.18 -11.53 -7.08
C LEU A 34 -2.70 -11.48 -7.08
N ALA A 35 -3.34 -12.13 -6.12
CA ALA A 35 -4.79 -12.19 -6.02
C ALA A 35 -5.40 -10.83 -5.67
N LEU A 36 -4.77 -10.04 -4.77
CA LEU A 36 -5.16 -8.66 -4.49
C LEU A 36 -5.11 -7.82 -5.77
N MET A 37 -3.98 -7.82 -6.46
CA MET A 37 -3.80 -7.02 -7.67
C MET A 37 -4.73 -7.42 -8.82
N ASN A 38 -5.06 -8.70 -8.94
CA ASN A 38 -6.02 -9.18 -9.92
C ASN A 38 -7.47 -8.79 -9.54
N THR A 39 -7.77 -8.72 -8.25
CA THR A 39 -9.10 -8.28 -7.77
C THR A 39 -9.28 -6.77 -7.96
N LEU A 40 -8.24 -5.97 -7.74
CA LEU A 40 -8.26 -4.53 -8.06
C LEU A 40 -8.45 -4.32 -9.58
N GLY A 41 -7.79 -5.12 -10.39
CA GLY A 41 -7.94 -5.07 -11.84
C GLY A 41 -7.42 -3.77 -12.48
N PRO A 42 -7.47 -3.68 -13.82
CA PRO A 42 -7.02 -2.49 -14.54
C PRO A 42 -7.90 -1.26 -14.26
N ASP A 43 -9.19 -1.44 -14.01
CA ASP A 43 -10.12 -0.34 -13.80
C ASP A 43 -9.81 0.50 -12.55
N ILE A 44 -9.27 -0.13 -11.49
CA ILE A 44 -8.86 0.55 -10.27
C ILE A 44 -7.38 0.99 -10.34
N LEU A 45 -6.52 0.17 -10.98
CA LEU A 45 -5.08 0.39 -10.96
C LEU A 45 -4.61 1.41 -11.99
N THR A 46 -5.19 1.44 -13.20
CA THR A 46 -4.72 2.33 -14.27
C THR A 46 -4.98 3.80 -13.92
N GLY A 47 -3.91 4.59 -13.89
CA GLY A 47 -3.99 6.01 -13.54
C GLY A 47 -4.16 6.29 -12.04
N ALA A 48 -4.21 5.28 -11.18
CA ALA A 48 -4.40 5.44 -9.75
C ALA A 48 -3.29 6.27 -9.09
N VAL A 49 -3.69 7.14 -8.18
CA VAL A 49 -2.80 7.79 -7.21
C VAL A 49 -2.83 6.94 -5.95
N VAL A 50 -1.73 6.23 -5.67
CA VAL A 50 -1.68 5.15 -4.68
C VAL A 50 -0.95 5.59 -3.42
N LEU A 51 -1.51 5.26 -2.25
CA LEU A 51 -0.81 5.24 -0.98
C LEU A 51 -0.57 3.78 -0.59
N ASP A 52 0.69 3.37 -0.52
CA ASP A 52 1.12 2.10 0.09
C ASP A 52 1.45 2.38 1.57
N ALA A 53 0.42 2.26 2.41
CA ALA A 53 0.52 2.46 3.84
C ALA A 53 1.03 1.15 4.49
N PHE A 54 2.04 1.21 5.33
CA PHE A 54 2.78 0.05 5.86
C PHE A 54 3.57 -0.69 4.76
N ALA A 55 4.34 0.08 3.96
CA ALA A 55 4.87 -0.38 2.69
C ALA A 55 5.88 -1.55 2.76
N GLY A 56 6.54 -1.77 3.89
CA GLY A 56 7.49 -2.87 4.07
C GLY A 56 8.62 -2.83 3.03
N THR A 57 8.59 -3.75 2.08
CA THR A 57 9.56 -3.80 0.97
C THR A 57 9.16 -2.90 -0.22
N GLY A 58 7.99 -2.30 -0.18
CA GLY A 58 7.38 -1.56 -1.29
C GLY A 58 6.76 -2.47 -2.36
N ALA A 59 6.63 -3.76 -2.09
CA ALA A 59 6.21 -4.73 -3.12
C ALA A 59 4.79 -4.48 -3.65
N LEU A 60 3.85 -4.05 -2.80
CA LEU A 60 2.47 -3.76 -3.20
C LEU A 60 2.39 -2.50 -4.06
N GLY A 61 2.99 -1.40 -3.61
CA GLY A 61 3.02 -0.16 -4.38
C GLY A 61 3.78 -0.30 -5.70
N LEU A 62 4.92 -1.02 -5.71
CA LEU A 62 5.68 -1.28 -6.94
C LEU A 62 4.92 -2.18 -7.93
N GLU A 63 4.16 -3.15 -7.43
CA GLU A 63 3.26 -3.95 -8.27
C GLU A 63 2.15 -3.09 -8.88
N ALA A 64 1.53 -2.19 -8.08
CA ALA A 64 0.52 -1.25 -8.57
C ALA A 64 1.09 -0.31 -9.63
N LEU A 65 2.27 0.27 -9.39
CA LEU A 65 2.97 1.10 -10.38
C LEU A 65 3.27 0.35 -11.67
N SER A 66 3.74 -0.89 -11.54
CA SER A 66 4.01 -1.77 -12.70
C SER A 66 2.78 -2.03 -13.55
N ARG A 67 1.61 -2.05 -12.95
CA ARG A 67 0.31 -2.29 -13.59
C ARG A 67 -0.41 -1.03 -14.05
N GLY A 68 0.26 0.13 -14.04
CA GLY A 68 -0.24 1.35 -14.62
C GLY A 68 -0.75 2.40 -13.65
N ALA A 69 -0.50 2.28 -12.34
CA ALA A 69 -0.74 3.38 -11.43
C ALA A 69 0.07 4.61 -11.84
N LYS A 70 -0.53 5.79 -11.70
CA LYS A 70 0.08 7.08 -12.05
C LYS A 70 1.24 7.43 -11.11
N SER A 71 1.02 7.21 -9.82
CA SER A 71 2.02 7.52 -8.80
C SER A 71 1.79 6.71 -7.53
N VAL A 72 2.87 6.54 -6.75
CA VAL A 72 2.83 5.83 -5.46
C VAL A 72 3.55 6.61 -4.39
N VAL A 73 2.90 6.80 -3.25
CA VAL A 73 3.54 7.23 -2.01
C VAL A 73 3.71 6.02 -1.11
N PHE A 74 4.94 5.70 -0.74
CA PHE A 74 5.25 4.67 0.25
C PHE A 74 5.37 5.31 1.63
N VAL A 75 4.69 4.74 2.63
CA VAL A 75 4.83 5.13 4.04
C VAL A 75 5.36 3.94 4.81
N GLU A 76 6.55 4.10 5.40
CA GLU A 76 7.22 3.03 6.15
C GLU A 76 8.02 3.64 7.31
N GLN A 77 7.78 3.13 8.53
CA GLN A 77 8.46 3.62 9.73
C GLN A 77 9.73 2.86 10.07
N ASN A 78 9.86 1.60 9.61
CA ASN A 78 11.04 0.78 9.88
C ASN A 78 12.19 1.19 8.95
N PRO A 79 13.33 1.68 9.48
CA PRO A 79 14.45 2.14 8.64
C PRO A 79 15.03 1.06 7.72
N HIS A 80 15.04 -0.20 8.16
CA HIS A 80 15.55 -1.31 7.34
C HIS A 80 14.63 -1.64 6.17
N ALA A 81 13.31 -1.56 6.39
CA ALA A 81 12.31 -1.71 5.33
C ALA A 81 12.37 -0.52 4.36
N ALA A 82 12.43 0.71 4.87
CA ALA A 82 12.59 1.93 4.06
C ALA A 82 13.88 1.89 3.21
N HIS A 83 14.99 1.42 3.79
CA HIS A 83 16.22 1.18 3.03
C HIS A 83 16.02 0.16 1.89
N SER A 84 15.25 -0.90 2.12
CA SER A 84 14.91 -1.87 1.07
C SER A 84 14.07 -1.25 -0.04
N ILE A 85 13.11 -0.37 0.30
CA ILE A 85 12.35 0.41 -0.69
C ILE A 85 13.30 1.24 -1.55
N ARG A 86 14.20 2.02 -0.95
CA ARG A 86 15.18 2.84 -1.71
C ARG A 86 16.01 2.00 -2.67
N ARG A 87 16.48 0.82 -2.23
CA ARG A 87 17.23 -0.10 -3.10
C ARG A 87 16.38 -0.63 -4.24
N ASN A 88 15.11 -0.97 -3.99
CA ASN A 88 14.18 -1.42 -5.00
C ASN A 88 13.85 -0.33 -6.02
N LEU A 89 13.68 0.91 -5.57
CA LEU A 89 13.50 2.07 -6.47
C LEU A 89 14.71 2.28 -7.38
N LYS A 90 15.94 2.13 -6.85
CA LYS A 90 17.16 2.17 -7.68
C LYS A 90 17.18 1.06 -8.74
N LEU A 91 16.87 -0.17 -8.36
CA LEU A 91 16.82 -1.32 -9.28
C LEU A 91 15.84 -1.10 -10.44
N LEU A 92 14.75 -0.38 -10.17
CA LEU A 92 13.72 -0.04 -11.16
C LEU A 92 13.96 1.29 -11.87
N LYS A 93 15.09 1.98 -11.60
CA LYS A 93 15.45 3.31 -12.14
C LYS A 93 14.43 4.41 -11.79
N LEU A 94 13.79 4.29 -10.63
CA LEU A 94 12.86 5.27 -10.06
C LEU A 94 13.53 6.22 -9.05
N ALA A 95 14.77 5.93 -8.68
CA ALA A 95 15.64 6.76 -7.89
C ALA A 95 17.03 6.85 -8.54
N ASN A 96 17.76 7.93 -8.23
CA ASN A 96 19.12 8.16 -8.69
C ASN A 96 20.12 7.13 -8.12
N PRO A 97 21.33 7.00 -8.66
CA PRO A 97 22.37 6.10 -8.14
C PRO A 97 22.75 6.36 -6.67
N ASP A 98 22.65 7.58 -6.18
CA ASP A 98 22.86 7.96 -4.77
C ASP A 98 21.66 7.61 -3.86
N GLY A 99 20.52 7.25 -4.46
CA GLY A 99 19.28 6.88 -3.75
C GLY A 99 18.30 8.02 -3.54
N GLN A 100 18.60 9.22 -4.05
CA GLN A 100 17.62 10.31 -4.05
C GLN A 100 16.50 10.00 -5.03
N ILE A 101 15.26 10.30 -4.62
CA ILE A 101 14.07 10.17 -5.46
C ILE A 101 13.84 11.54 -6.11
N PRO A 102 13.97 11.67 -7.45
CA PRO A 102 13.71 12.93 -8.13
C PRO A 102 12.27 13.42 -7.90
N GLU A 103 12.06 14.73 -7.87
CA GLU A 103 10.71 15.31 -7.77
C GLU A 103 9.81 14.92 -8.93
N THR A 104 10.40 14.68 -10.11
CA THR A 104 9.71 14.23 -11.31
C THR A 104 9.38 12.74 -11.28
N SER A 105 9.88 11.99 -10.29
CA SER A 105 9.61 10.56 -10.15
C SER A 105 8.13 10.31 -9.80
N PRO A 106 7.50 9.28 -10.34
CA PRO A 106 6.13 8.91 -9.98
C PRO A 106 6.04 8.32 -8.56
N VAL A 107 7.13 8.28 -7.80
CA VAL A 107 7.14 7.71 -6.46
C VAL A 107 7.68 8.69 -5.41
N LYS A 108 7.16 8.57 -4.18
CA LYS A 108 7.66 9.25 -2.98
C LYS A 108 7.81 8.25 -1.85
N LEU A 109 8.72 8.51 -0.93
CA LEU A 109 8.93 7.70 0.28
C LEU A 109 8.87 8.60 1.51
N ALA A 110 7.94 8.32 2.41
CA ALA A 110 7.79 8.95 3.71
C ALA A 110 8.24 7.97 4.81
N GLU A 111 9.41 8.22 5.39
CA GLU A 111 10.00 7.37 6.45
C GLU A 111 9.45 7.78 7.81
N ARG A 112 8.20 7.41 8.09
CA ARG A 112 7.46 7.71 9.32
C ARG A 112 6.30 6.75 9.54
N SER A 113 5.66 6.82 10.70
CA SER A 113 4.45 6.04 10.94
C SER A 113 3.29 6.56 10.08
N VAL A 114 2.31 5.68 9.83
CA VAL A 114 1.10 6.03 9.09
C VAL A 114 0.31 7.12 9.80
N GLU A 115 0.25 7.08 11.14
CA GLU A 115 -0.42 8.08 11.97
C GLU A 115 0.24 9.46 11.82
N ALA A 116 1.58 9.53 11.88
CA ALA A 116 2.32 10.77 11.70
C ALA A 116 2.12 11.31 10.27
N TYR A 117 2.17 10.43 9.26
CA TYR A 117 1.91 10.82 7.89
C TYR A 117 0.50 11.41 7.71
N CYS A 118 -0.54 10.74 8.20
CA CYS A 118 -1.91 11.24 8.13
C CYS A 118 -2.08 12.59 8.84
N LYS A 119 -1.44 12.77 10.01
CA LYS A 119 -1.46 14.03 10.74
C LYS A 119 -0.84 15.18 9.94
N ASP A 120 0.31 14.92 9.29
CA ASP A 120 1.00 15.94 8.48
C ASP A 120 0.19 16.30 7.24
N GLN A 121 -0.44 15.32 6.57
CA GLN A 121 -1.31 15.59 5.43
C GLN A 121 -2.52 16.43 5.85
N ALA A 122 -3.15 16.11 6.97
CA ALA A 122 -4.26 16.90 7.50
C ALA A 122 -3.84 18.34 7.84
N ALA A 123 -2.67 18.52 8.48
CA ALA A 123 -2.12 19.84 8.80
C ALA A 123 -1.79 20.67 7.55
N ALA A 124 -1.43 20.00 6.45
CA ALA A 124 -1.19 20.64 5.15
C ALA A 124 -2.47 20.88 4.33
N GLY A 125 -3.66 20.54 4.84
CA GLY A 125 -4.92 20.64 4.12
C GLY A 125 -5.06 19.64 2.95
N LEU A 126 -4.25 18.60 2.93
CA LEU A 126 -4.24 17.58 1.88
C LEU A 126 -5.15 16.41 2.28
N ALA A 127 -6.43 16.55 2.00
CA ALA A 127 -7.43 15.48 2.12
C ALA A 127 -7.81 14.94 0.72
N GLU A 128 -8.43 13.77 0.69
CA GLU A 128 -9.10 13.20 -0.50
C GLU A 128 -8.22 13.15 -1.76
N HIS A 129 -6.94 12.82 -1.58
CA HIS A 129 -5.93 12.88 -2.63
C HIS A 129 -5.70 11.51 -3.32
N PHE A 130 -5.80 10.40 -2.59
CA PHE A 130 -5.52 9.06 -3.10
C PHE A 130 -6.77 8.40 -3.67
N THR A 131 -6.67 7.81 -4.85
CA THR A 131 -7.75 7.01 -5.44
C THR A 131 -7.69 5.55 -5.00
N LEU A 132 -6.52 5.10 -4.54
CA LEU A 132 -6.31 3.78 -3.97
C LEU A 132 -5.38 3.87 -2.76
N ILE A 133 -5.80 3.32 -1.64
CA ILE A 133 -4.95 3.08 -0.47
C ILE A 133 -4.79 1.57 -0.29
N ILE A 134 -3.55 1.10 -0.19
CA ILE A 134 -3.23 -0.29 0.14
C ILE A 134 -2.68 -0.29 1.56
N ALA A 135 -3.27 -1.08 2.44
CA ALA A 135 -2.87 -1.19 3.84
C ALA A 135 -2.70 -2.67 4.23
N ASP A 136 -1.45 -3.05 4.53
CA ASP A 136 -1.08 -4.37 5.07
C ASP A 136 -0.41 -4.19 6.45
N PRO A 137 -1.18 -3.73 7.47
CA PRO A 137 -0.64 -3.41 8.78
C PRO A 137 -0.26 -4.67 9.55
N PRO A 138 0.68 -4.61 10.50
CA PRO A 138 0.88 -5.65 11.49
C PRO A 138 -0.43 -5.89 12.27
N TYR A 139 -0.92 -7.13 12.34
CA TYR A 139 -2.28 -7.41 12.85
C TYR A 139 -2.53 -6.96 14.28
N HIS A 140 -1.49 -6.94 15.14
CA HIS A 140 -1.60 -6.40 16.50
C HIS A 140 -1.84 -4.87 16.53
N GLN A 141 -1.62 -4.17 15.41
CA GLN A 141 -1.82 -2.73 15.27
C GLN A 141 -3.13 -2.38 14.54
N ILE A 142 -3.93 -3.37 14.12
CA ILE A 142 -5.25 -3.13 13.52
C ILE A 142 -6.22 -2.68 14.63
N ALA A 143 -5.97 -1.50 15.18
CA ALA A 143 -6.97 -0.80 15.96
C ALA A 143 -7.75 0.13 15.01
N LYS A 144 -9.06 0.26 15.24
CA LYS A 144 -9.92 1.20 14.48
C LYS A 144 -9.35 2.61 14.37
N LYS A 145 -8.52 3.02 15.35
CA LYS A 145 -7.88 4.34 15.40
C LYS A 145 -6.79 4.56 14.35
N SER A 146 -6.05 3.53 13.95
CA SER A 146 -4.92 3.67 13.01
C SER A 146 -5.34 3.65 11.54
N LEU A 147 -6.52 3.11 11.22
CA LEU A 147 -7.00 3.00 9.84
C LEU A 147 -7.95 4.13 9.44
N ARG A 148 -8.72 4.69 10.41
CA ARG A 148 -9.66 5.77 10.15
C ARG A 148 -9.05 7.01 9.50
N PRO A 149 -7.88 7.52 9.95
CA PRO A 149 -7.23 8.65 9.30
C PRO A 149 -6.87 8.42 7.82
N LEU A 150 -6.69 7.17 7.39
CA LEU A 150 -6.46 6.85 5.98
C LEU A 150 -7.68 7.17 5.11
N LEU A 151 -8.92 7.01 5.63
CA LEU A 151 -10.12 7.32 4.88
C LEU A 151 -10.26 8.83 4.58
N ASN A 152 -9.67 9.71 5.41
CA ASN A 152 -9.63 11.15 5.14
C ASN A 152 -8.75 11.48 3.93
N LEU A 153 -7.74 10.66 3.66
CA LEU A 153 -6.83 10.82 2.52
C LEU A 153 -7.37 10.18 1.24
N LEU A 154 -8.40 9.32 1.36
CA LEU A 154 -9.01 8.63 0.24
C LEU A 154 -10.03 9.52 -0.44
N ALA A 155 -9.90 9.69 -1.74
CA ALA A 155 -10.85 10.44 -2.57
C ALA A 155 -12.26 9.84 -2.50
N PRO A 156 -13.33 10.64 -2.71
CA PRO A 156 -14.66 10.12 -2.89
C PRO A 156 -14.69 9.07 -3.99
N GLY A 157 -15.36 7.94 -3.73
CA GLY A 157 -15.36 6.79 -4.66
C GLY A 157 -14.05 6.02 -4.75
N GLY A 158 -13.01 6.42 -4.03
CA GLY A 158 -11.71 5.73 -3.96
C GLY A 158 -11.77 4.40 -3.19
N TYR A 159 -10.73 3.60 -3.31
CA TYR A 159 -10.68 2.22 -2.79
C TYR A 159 -9.63 2.05 -1.69
N LEU A 160 -10.01 1.34 -0.64
CA LEU A 160 -9.10 0.85 0.40
C LEU A 160 -8.96 -0.66 0.26
N ALA A 161 -7.77 -1.14 -0.06
CA ALA A 161 -7.40 -2.55 -0.03
C ALA A 161 -6.74 -2.84 1.33
N LEU A 162 -7.41 -3.62 2.17
CA LEU A 162 -7.01 -3.87 3.56
C LEU A 162 -6.73 -5.34 3.79
N SER A 163 -5.52 -5.66 4.27
CA SER A 163 -5.18 -6.95 4.86
C SER A 163 -5.51 -6.94 6.35
N HIS A 164 -6.20 -7.98 6.84
CA HIS A 164 -6.65 -8.05 8.23
C HIS A 164 -6.80 -9.50 8.73
N PRO A 165 -6.78 -9.74 10.06
CA PRO A 165 -6.98 -11.08 10.61
C PRO A 165 -8.42 -11.57 10.42
N ALA A 166 -8.62 -12.87 10.56
CA ALA A 166 -9.95 -13.46 10.66
C ALA A 166 -10.72 -12.86 11.85
N GLY A 167 -12.02 -12.65 11.69
CA GLY A 167 -12.90 -12.08 12.73
C GLY A 167 -12.90 -10.55 12.80
N PHE A 168 -12.05 -9.85 12.04
CA PHE A 168 -12.14 -8.40 11.92
C PHE A 168 -13.22 -8.03 10.90
N ASP A 169 -14.12 -7.11 11.28
CA ASP A 169 -15.10 -6.52 10.36
C ASP A 169 -14.45 -5.34 9.61
N PRO A 170 -14.12 -5.49 8.31
CA PRO A 170 -13.46 -4.45 7.54
C PRO A 170 -14.33 -3.19 7.37
N THR A 171 -15.67 -3.32 7.40
CA THR A 171 -16.55 -2.15 7.27
C THR A 171 -16.49 -1.24 8.48
N SER A 172 -16.02 -1.76 9.62
CA SER A 172 -15.85 -0.99 10.86
C SER A 172 -14.79 0.10 10.79
N VAL A 173 -13.97 0.16 9.73
CA VAL A 173 -13.04 1.28 9.48
C VAL A 173 -13.78 2.56 9.10
N GLY A 174 -14.96 2.45 8.48
CA GLY A 174 -15.87 3.54 8.20
C GLY A 174 -16.74 3.92 9.41
N ASN A 175 -17.52 4.97 9.27
CA ASN A 175 -18.54 5.41 10.21
C ASN A 175 -19.67 6.16 9.45
N GLY A 176 -20.62 6.76 10.20
CA GLY A 176 -21.71 7.53 9.59
C GLY A 176 -21.27 8.74 8.76
N GLU A 177 -20.10 9.34 9.10
CA GLU A 177 -19.54 10.49 8.37
C GLU A 177 -18.69 10.06 7.16
N MET A 178 -18.06 8.89 7.25
CA MET A 178 -17.24 8.31 6.18
C MET A 178 -17.68 6.87 5.90
N PRO A 179 -18.84 6.69 5.26
CA PRO A 179 -19.37 5.37 4.98
C PRO A 179 -18.52 4.66 3.90
N VAL A 180 -18.33 3.37 4.09
CA VAL A 180 -17.64 2.50 3.14
C VAL A 180 -18.57 1.39 2.67
N GLU A 181 -18.32 0.91 1.46
CA GLU A 181 -18.99 -0.25 0.87
C GLU A 181 -17.98 -1.38 0.71
N LEU A 182 -18.33 -2.58 1.14
CA LEU A 182 -17.52 -3.76 0.95
C LEU A 182 -17.70 -4.30 -0.48
N ILE A 183 -16.67 -4.17 -1.30
CA ILE A 183 -16.67 -4.65 -2.70
C ILE A 183 -16.23 -6.11 -2.78
N SER A 184 -15.24 -6.50 -1.98
CA SER A 184 -14.70 -7.86 -1.98
C SER A 184 -14.12 -8.20 -0.61
N ASN A 185 -14.30 -9.45 -0.17
CA ASN A 185 -13.62 -10.01 1.00
C ASN A 185 -13.19 -11.43 0.66
N LYS A 186 -11.89 -11.66 0.59
CA LYS A 186 -11.31 -12.96 0.25
C LYS A 186 -10.41 -13.46 1.37
N ARG A 187 -10.62 -14.72 1.75
CA ARG A 187 -9.83 -15.40 2.78
C ARG A 187 -8.64 -16.12 2.14
N TYR A 188 -7.47 -15.90 2.71
CA TYR A 188 -6.24 -16.62 2.41
C TYR A 188 -5.72 -17.33 3.67
N ALA A 189 -4.73 -18.23 3.54
CA ALA A 189 -4.26 -19.05 4.65
C ALA A 189 -3.83 -18.23 5.88
N ALA A 190 -3.21 -17.07 5.68
CA ALA A 190 -2.66 -16.23 6.75
C ALA A 190 -3.43 -14.91 6.97
N ALA A 191 -4.34 -14.52 6.07
CA ALA A 191 -4.98 -13.21 6.09
C ALA A 191 -6.32 -13.19 5.36
N ASN A 192 -7.18 -12.26 5.72
CA ASN A 192 -8.27 -11.83 4.86
C ASN A 192 -7.85 -10.56 4.11
N ILE A 193 -8.26 -10.43 2.86
CA ILE A 193 -8.05 -9.22 2.07
C ILE A 193 -9.42 -8.69 1.68
N SER A 194 -9.72 -7.48 2.13
CA SER A 194 -10.95 -6.76 1.79
C SER A 194 -10.66 -5.57 0.90
N ILE A 195 -11.53 -5.34 -0.08
CA ILE A 195 -11.58 -4.13 -0.87
C ILE A 195 -12.82 -3.37 -0.48
N LEU A 196 -12.64 -2.18 0.02
CA LEU A 196 -13.68 -1.26 0.44
C LEU A 196 -13.67 -0.06 -0.52
N ARG A 197 -14.84 0.49 -0.80
CA ARG A 197 -15.01 1.74 -1.54
C ARG A 197 -15.55 2.81 -0.62
N LYS A 198 -14.92 3.99 -0.60
CA LYS A 198 -15.44 5.17 0.09
C LYS A 198 -16.69 5.66 -0.65
N LYS A 199 -17.82 5.79 0.04
CA LYS A 199 -19.02 6.38 -0.54
C LYS A 199 -18.83 7.90 -0.70
N CYS A 200 -19.46 8.44 -1.72
CA CYS A 200 -19.52 9.89 -1.94
C CYS A 200 -20.45 10.56 -0.93
#